data_38afe36633fae13ba4c0a44024e5d8de
#
_entry.id   38afe36633fae13ba4c0a44024e5d8de
#
_cell.length_a   1.000
_cell.length_b   1.000
_cell.length_c   1.000
_cell.angle_alpha   90.00
_cell.angle_beta   90.00
_cell.angle_gamma   90.00
#
_symmetry.space_group_name_H-M   'P 1'
#
loop_
_entity.id
_entity.type
_entity.pdbx_description
1 polymer ?
#
loop_
_entity_poly.entity_id
_entity_poly.type
_entity_poly.pdbx_seq_one_letter_code
_entity_poly.pdbx_strand_id
1 'polypeptide(L)'
;YHQLDAVRKVVAAGRAEGPGQNYLIQHSAGSGKTNSISWLSHRLASLHDAGDRKVFDCVVVITDRRVLDQQLQDAIYQIEHAQGVVKAIDQDSKQLAAALIDGTKIVITTLQKFPFVLRGLLHAAGAETQEKATAEERAQAKAWESEIAKRRYAVIVDEAHSSQTGETARELKAILGAGAVEDAEGETDWED
;
A
#
# COMPACT_ATOMS: atom_id res chain seq x y z
N TYR A 1 10.20 16.75 16.67
CA TYR A 1 9.07 17.69 16.45
C TYR A 1 8.56 17.64 15.01
N HIS A 2 9.43 17.74 14.00
CA HIS A 2 9.02 17.80 12.59
C HIS A 2 8.28 16.53 12.11
N GLN A 3 8.70 15.36 12.58
CA GLN A 3 8.08 14.08 12.23
C GLN A 3 6.62 13.99 12.66
N LEU A 4 6.34 14.37 13.90
CA LEU A 4 4.98 14.34 14.45
C LEU A 4 4.07 15.36 13.76
N ASP A 5 4.60 16.53 13.39
CA ASP A 5 3.86 17.55 12.67
C ASP A 5 3.48 17.08 11.26
N ALA A 6 4.42 16.46 10.52
CA ALA A 6 4.14 15.87 9.22
C ALA A 6 3.06 14.79 9.29
N VAL A 7 3.15 13.87 10.25
CA VAL A 7 2.14 12.81 10.46
C VAL A 7 0.77 13.43 10.77
N ARG A 8 0.70 14.42 11.66
CA ARG A 8 -0.56 15.09 12.01
C ARG A 8 -1.20 15.79 10.82
N LYS A 9 -0.42 16.48 9.99
CA LYS A 9 -0.91 17.16 8.80
C LYS A 9 -1.49 16.18 7.78
N VAL A 10 -0.80 15.09 7.49
CA VAL A 10 -1.29 14.07 6.54
C VAL A 10 -2.54 13.37 7.08
N VAL A 11 -2.58 13.04 8.37
CA VAL A 11 -3.76 12.42 9.00
C VAL A 11 -4.96 13.37 8.96
N ALA A 12 -4.76 14.66 9.24
CA ALA A 12 -5.83 15.67 9.17
C ALA A 12 -6.35 15.84 7.74
N ALA A 13 -5.45 15.94 6.76
CA ALA A 13 -5.79 16.02 5.35
C ALA A 13 -6.53 14.75 4.87
N GLY A 14 -6.02 13.56 5.19
CA GLY A 14 -6.67 12.29 4.85
C GLY A 14 -8.07 12.15 5.47
N ARG A 15 -8.28 12.68 6.67
CA ARG A 15 -9.62 12.72 7.29
C ARG A 15 -10.58 13.65 6.56
N ALA A 16 -10.10 14.81 6.13
CA ALA A 16 -10.92 15.83 5.49
C ALA A 16 -11.22 15.51 4.01
N GLU A 17 -10.23 15.00 3.30
CA GLU A 17 -10.26 14.83 1.83
C GLU A 17 -10.58 13.40 1.40
N GLY A 18 -10.32 12.41 2.27
CA GLY A 18 -10.51 11.00 1.97
C GLY A 18 -9.47 10.42 1.01
N PRO A 19 -9.76 9.23 0.42
CA PRO A 19 -8.90 8.59 -0.58
C PRO A 19 -8.82 9.40 -1.88
N GLY A 20 -7.71 9.23 -2.64
CA GLY A 20 -7.54 9.83 -3.97
C GLY A 20 -6.61 11.04 -4.01
N GLN A 21 -6.04 11.44 -2.90
CA GLN A 21 -5.09 12.56 -2.80
C GLN A 21 -3.64 12.08 -2.71
N ASN A 22 -2.70 12.87 -3.22
CA ASN A 22 -1.28 12.60 -3.16
C ASN A 22 -0.59 13.61 -2.23
N TYR A 23 0.26 13.10 -1.34
CA TYR A 23 1.04 13.91 -0.42
C TYR A 23 2.52 13.58 -0.54
N LEU A 24 3.37 14.59 -0.65
CA LEU A 24 4.82 14.45 -0.62
C LEU A 24 5.35 14.92 0.73
N ILE A 25 6.09 14.03 1.41
CA ILE A 25 6.77 14.35 2.67
C ILE A 25 8.27 14.29 2.42
N GLN A 26 8.92 15.45 2.48
CA GLN A 26 10.38 15.54 2.41
C GLN A 26 11.00 15.42 3.79
N HIS A 27 11.91 14.47 3.92
CA HIS A 27 12.74 14.29 5.11
C HIS A 27 14.21 14.33 4.74
N SER A 28 15.02 15.02 5.54
CA SER A 28 16.49 14.93 5.43
C SER A 28 16.98 13.54 5.85
N ALA A 29 18.12 13.14 5.33
CA ALA A 29 18.76 11.89 5.73
C ALA A 29 18.98 11.85 7.27
N GLY A 30 18.69 10.71 7.89
CA GLY A 30 18.82 10.53 9.34
C GLY A 30 17.74 11.21 10.20
N SER A 31 16.71 11.81 9.60
CA SER A 31 15.64 12.54 10.33
C SER A 31 14.60 11.66 11.02
N GLY A 32 14.77 10.32 11.04
CA GLY A 32 13.81 9.39 11.64
C GLY A 32 12.59 9.11 10.77
N LYS A 33 12.76 9.09 9.47
CA LYS A 33 11.71 8.76 8.47
C LYS A 33 10.98 7.45 8.79
N THR A 34 11.70 6.43 9.26
CA THR A 34 11.14 5.14 9.68
C THR A 34 10.05 5.30 10.74
N ASN A 35 10.27 6.13 11.75
CA ASN A 35 9.27 6.40 12.79
C ASN A 35 8.05 7.14 12.23
N SER A 36 8.26 8.09 11.32
CA SER A 36 7.16 8.80 10.66
C SER A 36 6.28 7.84 9.86
N ILE A 37 6.88 6.92 9.09
CA ILE A 37 6.16 5.90 8.32
C ILE A 37 5.40 4.98 9.26
N SER A 38 6.04 4.51 10.33
CA SER A 38 5.41 3.64 11.32
C SER A 38 4.20 4.29 11.97
N TRP A 39 4.33 5.50 12.50
CA TRP A 39 3.20 6.23 13.12
C TRP A 39 2.09 6.54 12.11
N LEU A 40 2.46 6.94 10.89
CA LEU A 40 1.49 7.26 9.84
C LEU A 40 0.69 6.02 9.44
N SER A 41 1.33 4.87 9.25
CA SER A 41 0.65 3.64 8.86
C SER A 41 -0.42 3.22 9.87
N HIS A 42 -0.11 3.26 11.16
CA HIS A 42 -1.09 2.93 12.22
C HIS A 42 -2.19 3.98 12.34
N ARG A 43 -1.86 5.26 12.21
CA ARG A 43 -2.85 6.33 12.26
C ARG A 43 -3.83 6.27 11.09
N LEU A 44 -3.34 5.97 9.88
CA LEU A 44 -4.20 5.82 8.70
C LEU A 44 -5.02 4.53 8.75
N ALA A 45 -4.46 3.43 9.27
CA ALA A 45 -5.17 2.17 9.43
C ALA A 45 -6.36 2.24 10.40
N SER A 46 -6.32 3.17 11.36
CA SER A 46 -7.39 3.40 12.35
C SER A 46 -8.16 4.71 12.11
N LEU A 47 -7.96 5.39 10.99
CA LEU A 47 -8.55 6.69 10.72
C LEU A 47 -10.04 6.59 10.41
N HIS A 48 -10.85 7.38 11.13
CA HIS A 48 -12.27 7.57 10.88
C HIS A 48 -12.56 9.04 10.53
N ASP A 49 -13.55 9.25 9.68
CA ASP A 49 -14.04 10.58 9.31
C ASP A 49 -14.92 11.19 10.43
N ALA A 50 -15.46 12.38 10.18
CA ALA A 50 -16.34 13.08 11.12
C ALA A 50 -17.66 12.32 11.40
N GLY A 51 -18.05 11.41 10.49
CA GLY A 51 -19.24 10.54 10.63
C GLY A 51 -18.91 9.17 11.23
N ASP A 52 -17.73 9.01 11.83
CA ASP A 52 -17.22 7.75 12.41
C ASP A 52 -17.11 6.59 11.39
N ARG A 53 -16.97 6.92 10.10
CA ARG A 53 -16.75 5.91 9.05
C ARG A 53 -15.26 5.76 8.81
N LYS A 54 -14.81 4.51 8.66
CA LYS A 54 -13.42 4.21 8.35
C LYS A 54 -13.00 4.86 7.03
N VAL A 55 -11.88 5.60 7.01
CA VAL A 55 -11.41 6.30 5.81
C VAL A 55 -10.69 5.35 4.86
N PHE A 56 -9.80 4.50 5.39
CA PHE A 56 -9.03 3.53 4.62
C PHE A 56 -9.25 2.11 5.14
N ASP A 57 -9.43 1.16 4.23
CA ASP A 57 -9.63 -0.25 4.56
C ASP A 57 -8.30 -0.98 4.77
N CYS A 58 -7.24 -0.55 4.06
CA CYS A 58 -5.90 -1.11 4.17
C CYS A 58 -4.85 -0.01 3.94
N VAL A 59 -3.75 -0.10 4.65
CA VAL A 59 -2.54 0.70 4.44
C VAL A 59 -1.46 -0.19 3.82
N VAL A 60 -0.94 0.20 2.67
CA VAL A 60 0.16 -0.50 2.00
C VAL A 60 1.42 0.33 2.13
N VAL A 61 2.43 -0.22 2.78
CA VAL A 61 3.75 0.41 2.91
C VAL A 61 4.68 -0.24 1.90
N ILE A 62 5.18 0.56 0.96
CA ILE A 62 6.04 0.12 -0.13
C ILE A 62 7.45 0.59 0.12
N THR A 63 8.40 -0.34 0.11
CA THR A 63 9.83 -0.06 0.16
C THR A 63 10.47 -0.39 -1.17
N ASP A 64 11.50 0.37 -1.55
CA ASP A 64 12.23 0.17 -2.82
C ASP A 64 13.24 -0.99 -2.75
N ARG A 65 13.59 -1.43 -1.56
CA ARG A 65 14.62 -2.45 -1.38
C ARG A 65 14.10 -3.84 -1.76
N ARG A 66 14.93 -4.61 -2.45
CA ARG A 66 14.65 -6.02 -2.78
C ARG A 66 14.45 -6.88 -1.53
N VAL A 67 15.05 -6.49 -0.44
CA VAL A 67 14.86 -7.07 0.89
C VAL A 67 14.13 -6.03 1.72
N LEU A 68 13.02 -6.43 2.35
CA LEU A 68 12.26 -5.56 3.25
C LEU A 68 13.18 -5.01 4.34
N ASP A 69 13.08 -3.70 4.59
CA ASP A 69 13.86 -3.06 5.63
C ASP A 69 13.40 -3.58 7.01
N GLN A 70 14.27 -4.34 7.67
CA GLN A 70 13.97 -4.93 8.98
C GLN A 70 13.67 -3.86 10.02
N GLN A 71 14.38 -2.74 9.98
CA GLN A 71 14.14 -1.64 10.92
C GLN A 71 12.74 -1.03 10.76
N LEU A 72 12.27 -0.92 9.51
CA LEU A 72 10.92 -0.43 9.23
C LEU A 72 9.86 -1.44 9.69
N GLN A 73 10.06 -2.73 9.42
CA GLN A 73 9.18 -3.78 9.92
C GLN A 73 9.08 -3.74 11.44
N ASP A 74 10.22 -3.75 12.13
CA ASP A 74 10.29 -3.74 13.58
C ASP A 74 9.60 -2.51 14.17
N ALA A 75 9.80 -1.34 13.57
CA ALA A 75 9.17 -0.10 14.01
C ALA A 75 7.64 -0.14 13.85
N ILE A 76 7.12 -0.77 12.78
CA ILE A 76 5.69 -0.92 12.57
C ILE A 76 5.11 -1.96 13.54
N TYR A 77 5.77 -3.10 13.73
CA TYR A 77 5.33 -4.15 14.66
C TYR A 77 5.37 -3.72 16.13
N GLN A 78 6.28 -2.81 16.52
CA GLN A 78 6.37 -2.33 17.92
C GLN A 78 5.13 -1.56 18.38
N ILE A 79 4.37 -0.95 17.48
CA ILE A 79 3.18 -0.15 17.83
C ILE A 79 1.95 -1.05 18.01
N GLU A 80 1.84 -2.12 17.21
CA GLU A 80 0.67 -3.00 17.23
C GLU A 80 1.09 -4.46 17.47
N HIS A 81 0.67 -5.01 18.59
CA HIS A 81 0.98 -6.39 18.98
C HIS A 81 -0.14 -7.38 18.63
N ALA A 82 -1.28 -6.90 18.12
CA ALA A 82 -2.38 -7.79 17.73
C ALA A 82 -1.99 -8.61 16.48
N GLN A 83 -2.11 -9.93 16.60
CA GLN A 83 -1.79 -10.82 15.48
C GLN A 83 -2.71 -10.54 14.27
N GLY A 84 -2.13 -10.51 13.08
CA GLY A 84 -2.84 -10.35 11.83
C GLY A 84 -3.15 -8.91 11.42
N VAL A 85 -2.82 -7.90 12.23
CA VAL A 85 -2.99 -6.49 11.86
C VAL A 85 -1.94 -6.05 10.86
N VAL A 86 -0.68 -6.47 11.05
CA VAL A 86 0.46 -6.16 10.19
C VAL A 86 0.99 -7.43 9.55
N LYS A 87 1.17 -7.43 8.23
CA LYS A 87 1.87 -8.50 7.49
C LYS A 87 3.00 -7.92 6.65
N ALA A 88 4.21 -8.40 6.89
CA ALA A 88 5.36 -8.15 6.02
C ALA A 88 5.43 -9.24 4.95
N ILE A 89 5.47 -8.81 3.69
CA ILE A 89 5.54 -9.71 2.53
C ILE A 89 7.00 -9.90 2.15
N ASP A 90 7.64 -10.87 2.76
CA ASP A 90 9.08 -11.15 2.61
C ASP A 90 9.38 -12.23 1.56
N GLN A 91 8.43 -13.11 1.26
CA GLN A 91 8.62 -14.24 0.35
C GLN A 91 8.23 -13.88 -1.10
N ASP A 92 6.97 -14.03 -1.44
CA ASP A 92 6.50 -13.93 -2.82
C ASP A 92 5.16 -13.19 -2.98
N SER A 93 4.69 -13.12 -4.21
CA SER A 93 3.39 -12.51 -4.56
C SER A 93 2.18 -13.32 -4.06
N LYS A 94 2.34 -14.61 -3.75
CA LYS A 94 1.26 -15.43 -3.16
C LYS A 94 0.95 -14.96 -1.76
N GLN A 95 1.99 -14.64 -0.99
CA GLN A 95 1.87 -14.06 0.34
C GLN A 95 1.17 -12.69 0.29
N LEU A 96 1.49 -11.85 -0.71
CA LEU A 96 0.82 -10.58 -0.93
C LEU A 96 -0.65 -10.79 -1.29
N ALA A 97 -0.95 -11.70 -2.22
CA ALA A 97 -2.32 -12.03 -2.60
C ALA A 97 -3.14 -12.49 -1.39
N ALA A 98 -2.60 -13.40 -0.57
CA ALA A 98 -3.26 -13.87 0.65
C ALA A 98 -3.54 -12.74 1.63
N ALA A 99 -2.58 -11.83 1.87
CA ALA A 99 -2.77 -10.69 2.74
C ALA A 99 -3.87 -9.73 2.24
N LEU A 100 -3.95 -9.52 0.93
CA LEU A 100 -5.00 -8.69 0.32
C LEU A 100 -6.37 -9.38 0.39
N ILE A 101 -6.45 -10.69 0.15
CA ILE A 101 -7.71 -11.47 0.32
C ILE A 101 -8.21 -11.38 1.76
N ASP A 102 -7.34 -11.58 2.73
CA ASP A 102 -7.67 -11.57 4.17
C ASP A 102 -8.10 -10.19 4.68
N GLY A 103 -7.87 -9.13 3.92
CA GLY A 103 -8.16 -7.77 4.35
C GLY A 103 -7.24 -7.28 5.47
N THR A 104 -5.98 -7.65 5.44
CA THR A 104 -4.95 -7.20 6.39
C THR A 104 -4.91 -5.68 6.46
N LYS A 105 -4.87 -5.10 7.66
CA LYS A 105 -4.95 -3.64 7.84
C LYS A 105 -3.70 -2.91 7.40
N ILE A 106 -2.52 -3.47 7.64
CA ILE A 106 -1.23 -2.90 7.25
C ILE A 106 -0.41 -3.98 6.54
N VAL A 107 -0.04 -3.72 5.30
CA VAL A 107 0.78 -4.62 4.47
C VAL A 107 2.09 -3.92 4.15
N ILE A 108 3.22 -4.55 4.47
CA ILE A 108 4.55 -4.05 4.12
C ILE A 108 5.10 -4.90 2.97
N THR A 109 5.42 -4.29 1.85
CA THR A 109 5.83 -5.02 0.64
C THR A 109 6.80 -4.20 -0.20
N THR A 110 7.26 -4.80 -1.30
CA THR A 110 8.04 -4.12 -2.34
C THR A 110 7.21 -3.99 -3.61
N LEU A 111 7.49 -2.95 -4.38
CA LEU A 111 6.74 -2.65 -5.61
C LEU A 111 6.79 -3.79 -6.63
N GLN A 112 7.92 -4.52 -6.70
CA GLN A 112 8.14 -5.61 -7.65
C GLN A 112 7.21 -6.83 -7.45
N LYS A 113 6.47 -6.91 -6.35
CA LYS A 113 5.54 -8.03 -6.10
C LYS A 113 4.16 -7.83 -6.74
N PHE A 114 3.78 -6.59 -7.05
CA PHE A 114 2.46 -6.28 -7.61
C PHE A 114 2.19 -6.88 -8.99
N PRO A 115 3.13 -6.90 -9.95
CA PRO A 115 2.92 -7.54 -11.26
C PRO A 115 2.47 -9.00 -11.19
N PHE A 116 2.78 -9.68 -10.10
CA PHE A 116 2.52 -11.11 -9.92
C PHE A 116 1.32 -11.41 -9.00
N VAL A 117 0.60 -10.40 -8.51
CA VAL A 117 -0.53 -10.60 -7.58
C VAL A 117 -1.62 -11.44 -8.22
N LEU A 118 -1.97 -11.21 -9.49
CA LEU A 118 -2.99 -12.00 -10.19
C LEU A 118 -2.65 -13.49 -10.23
N ARG A 119 -1.37 -13.84 -10.45
CA ARG A 119 -0.89 -15.23 -10.35
C ARG A 119 -1.07 -15.78 -8.92
N GLY A 120 -0.81 -14.94 -7.91
CA GLY A 120 -1.03 -15.30 -6.50
C GLY A 120 -2.50 -15.57 -6.18
N LEU A 121 -3.43 -14.79 -6.74
CA LEU A 121 -4.87 -14.99 -6.60
C LEU A 121 -5.33 -16.31 -7.24
N LEU A 122 -4.86 -16.62 -8.44
CA LEU A 122 -5.14 -17.90 -9.10
C LEU A 122 -4.62 -19.09 -8.30
N HIS A 123 -3.42 -18.99 -7.74
CA HIS A 123 -2.88 -20.03 -6.88
C HIS A 123 -3.69 -20.19 -5.59
N ALA A 124 -4.15 -19.09 -4.98
CA ALA A 124 -5.03 -19.13 -3.80
C ALA A 124 -6.39 -19.77 -4.12
N ALA A 125 -6.87 -19.66 -5.36
CA ALA A 125 -8.07 -20.32 -5.85
C ALA A 125 -7.89 -21.83 -6.12
N GLY A 126 -6.67 -22.36 -6.04
CA GLY A 126 -6.35 -23.77 -6.24
C GLY A 126 -5.59 -24.10 -7.53
N ALA A 127 -5.39 -23.11 -8.41
CA ALA A 127 -4.72 -23.34 -9.68
C ALA A 127 -3.23 -23.69 -9.50
N GLU A 128 -2.78 -24.76 -10.14
CA GLU A 128 -1.38 -25.18 -10.16
C GLU A 128 -0.52 -24.18 -10.96
N THR A 129 -1.02 -23.78 -12.11
CA THR A 129 -0.42 -22.77 -12.98
C THR A 129 -1.51 -21.91 -13.62
N GLN A 130 -1.14 -20.73 -14.13
CA GLN A 130 -2.07 -19.84 -14.81
C GLN A 130 -2.69 -20.47 -16.07
N GLU A 131 -1.94 -21.28 -16.79
CA GLU A 131 -2.37 -21.93 -18.02
C GLU A 131 -3.35 -23.08 -17.76
N LYS A 132 -3.16 -23.82 -16.66
CA LYS A 132 -3.99 -24.96 -16.25
C LYS A 132 -5.19 -24.58 -15.39
N ALA A 133 -5.35 -23.30 -15.05
CA ALA A 133 -6.43 -22.84 -14.20
C ALA A 133 -7.81 -23.15 -14.82
N THR A 134 -8.69 -23.74 -14.03
CA THR A 134 -10.08 -24.03 -14.40
C THR A 134 -10.91 -22.75 -14.52
N ALA A 135 -12.09 -22.85 -15.13
CA ALA A 135 -13.02 -21.71 -15.22
C ALA A 135 -13.47 -21.22 -13.83
N GLU A 136 -13.68 -22.15 -12.88
CA GLU A 136 -14.07 -21.83 -11.50
C GLU A 136 -12.95 -21.12 -10.73
N GLU A 137 -11.71 -21.61 -10.85
CA GLU A 137 -10.53 -20.97 -10.22
C GLU A 137 -10.29 -19.57 -10.79
N ARG A 138 -10.48 -19.36 -12.10
CA ARG A 138 -10.38 -18.04 -12.73
C ARG A 138 -11.50 -17.11 -12.25
N ALA A 139 -12.73 -17.61 -12.14
CA ALA A 139 -13.86 -16.85 -11.65
C ALA A 139 -13.66 -16.43 -10.18
N GLN A 140 -13.13 -17.32 -9.35
CA GLN A 140 -12.83 -17.03 -7.94
C GLN A 140 -11.71 -15.99 -7.81
N ALA A 141 -10.61 -16.12 -8.57
CA ALA A 141 -9.53 -15.16 -8.57
C ALA A 141 -10.02 -13.77 -9.03
N LYS A 142 -10.88 -13.71 -10.05
CA LYS A 142 -11.47 -12.46 -10.54
C LYS A 142 -12.41 -11.82 -9.52
N ALA A 143 -13.17 -12.63 -8.77
CA ALA A 143 -14.02 -12.13 -7.69
C ALA A 143 -13.17 -11.47 -6.59
N TRP A 144 -12.09 -12.09 -6.15
CA TRP A 144 -11.14 -11.49 -5.19
C TRP A 144 -10.48 -10.23 -5.73
N GLU A 145 -10.04 -10.23 -6.99
CA GLU A 145 -9.48 -9.05 -7.64
C GLU A 145 -10.48 -7.87 -7.60
N SER A 146 -11.73 -8.12 -7.93
CA SER A 146 -12.79 -7.11 -7.87
C SER A 146 -13.04 -6.60 -6.45
N GLU A 147 -13.03 -7.47 -5.43
CA GLU A 147 -13.20 -7.06 -4.03
C GLU A 147 -12.01 -6.25 -3.53
N ILE A 148 -10.78 -6.65 -3.88
CA ILE A 148 -9.56 -5.93 -3.55
C ILE A 148 -9.60 -4.52 -4.19
N ALA A 149 -9.98 -4.42 -5.45
CA ALA A 149 -10.06 -3.14 -6.18
C ALA A 149 -11.12 -2.17 -5.61
N LYS A 150 -12.15 -2.66 -4.93
CA LYS A 150 -13.20 -1.82 -4.32
C LYS A 150 -12.82 -1.21 -2.98
N ARG A 151 -11.76 -1.71 -2.33
CA ARG A 151 -11.31 -1.20 -1.03
C ARG A 151 -10.61 0.15 -1.18
N ARG A 152 -10.59 0.91 -0.11
CA ARG A 152 -9.93 2.20 -0.02
C ARG A 152 -8.55 2.02 0.61
N TYR A 153 -7.53 2.37 -0.13
CA TYR A 153 -6.14 2.20 0.27
C TYR A 153 -5.47 3.52 0.60
N ALA A 154 -4.64 3.51 1.64
CA ALA A 154 -3.58 4.48 1.81
C ALA A 154 -2.26 3.80 1.42
N VAL A 155 -1.52 4.39 0.49
CA VAL A 155 -0.24 3.86 0.03
C VAL A 155 0.87 4.79 0.49
N ILE A 156 1.81 4.25 1.26
CA ILE A 156 3.00 4.96 1.73
C ILE A 156 4.20 4.41 0.97
N VAL A 157 4.86 5.25 0.18
CA VAL A 157 6.04 4.86 -0.60
C VAL A 157 7.28 5.45 0.05
N ASP A 158 8.16 4.58 0.52
CA ASP A 158 9.49 4.97 1.01
C ASP A 158 10.44 5.10 -0.18
N GLU A 159 11.29 6.15 -0.18
CA GLU A 159 12.20 6.46 -1.30
C GLU A 159 11.46 6.66 -2.64
N ALA A 160 10.45 7.52 -2.66
CA ALA A 160 9.55 7.73 -3.81
C ALA A 160 10.28 8.12 -5.12
N HIS A 161 11.50 8.66 -5.02
CA HIS A 161 12.30 9.05 -6.19
C HIS A 161 12.92 7.87 -6.95
N SER A 162 13.07 6.70 -6.33
CA SER A 162 13.68 5.51 -6.94
C SER A 162 12.66 4.48 -7.44
N SER A 163 11.41 4.55 -6.97
CA SER A 163 10.38 3.53 -7.22
C SER A 163 9.48 3.82 -8.44
N GLN A 164 9.75 4.89 -9.19
CA GLN A 164 8.89 5.30 -10.31
C GLN A 164 9.35 4.74 -11.66
N THR A 165 9.36 3.44 -11.82
CA THR A 165 9.19 2.88 -13.16
C THR A 165 7.67 2.86 -13.44
N GLY A 166 7.22 3.66 -14.41
CA GLY A 166 5.80 3.93 -14.65
C GLY A 166 4.93 2.67 -14.87
N GLU A 167 5.52 1.55 -15.29
CA GLU A 167 4.83 0.28 -15.49
C GLU A 167 4.39 -0.35 -14.15
N THR A 168 5.28 -0.44 -13.17
CA THR A 168 4.98 -1.06 -11.88
C THR A 168 4.02 -0.20 -11.04
N ALA A 169 4.08 1.12 -11.18
CA ALA A 169 3.12 2.01 -10.56
C ALA A 169 1.71 1.86 -11.17
N ARG A 170 1.62 1.60 -12.49
CA ARG A 170 0.34 1.30 -13.17
C ARG A 170 -0.27 -0.01 -12.67
N GLU A 171 0.53 -1.03 -12.48
CA GLU A 171 0.06 -2.32 -11.98
C GLU A 171 -0.42 -2.23 -10.53
N LEU A 172 0.28 -1.49 -9.68
CA LEU A 172 -0.18 -1.19 -8.33
C LEU A 172 -1.56 -0.50 -8.36
N LYS A 173 -1.71 0.52 -9.19
CA LYS A 173 -2.99 1.22 -9.36
C LYS A 173 -4.08 0.29 -9.89
N ALA A 174 -3.76 -0.58 -10.84
CA ALA A 174 -4.71 -1.53 -11.41
C ALA A 174 -5.22 -2.53 -10.36
N ILE A 175 -4.35 -3.07 -9.52
CA ILE A 175 -4.72 -4.06 -8.50
C ILE A 175 -5.47 -3.43 -7.33
N LEU A 176 -5.00 -2.29 -6.83
CA LEU A 176 -5.61 -1.63 -5.69
C LEU A 176 -6.83 -0.75 -6.07
N GLY A 177 -7.21 -0.71 -7.33
CA GLY A 177 -8.35 0.08 -7.79
C GLY A 177 -8.21 1.57 -7.50
N ALA A 178 -6.98 2.07 -7.33
CA ALA A 178 -6.71 3.48 -7.21
C ALA A 178 -7.16 4.13 -8.53
N GLY A 179 -8.40 4.60 -8.54
CA GLY A 179 -9.04 5.22 -9.68
C GLY A 179 -8.11 6.26 -10.30
N ALA A 180 -8.20 6.39 -11.60
CA ALA A 180 -7.37 7.24 -12.41
C ALA A 180 -7.08 8.57 -11.70
N VAL A 181 -5.93 8.63 -11.06
CA VAL A 181 -5.27 9.91 -10.86
C VAL A 181 -4.84 10.27 -12.28
N GLU A 182 -5.56 11.18 -12.89
CA GLU A 182 -5.12 11.84 -14.11
C GLU A 182 -3.68 12.25 -13.85
N ASP A 183 -2.78 11.78 -14.69
CA ASP A 183 -1.40 12.23 -14.71
C ASP A 183 -1.49 13.73 -14.98
N ALA A 184 -1.44 14.52 -13.93
CA ALA A 184 -1.12 15.92 -14.03
C ALA A 184 0.38 15.98 -14.35
N GLU A 185 0.73 15.67 -15.60
CA GLU A 185 1.93 16.19 -16.24
C GLU A 185 1.73 17.71 -16.38
N GLY A 186 1.88 18.38 -15.27
CA GLY A 186 2.13 19.80 -15.23
C GLY A 186 3.63 19.97 -15.23
N GLU A 187 4.22 20.15 -16.39
CA GLU A 187 5.48 20.88 -16.54
C GLU A 187 5.29 22.23 -15.83
N THR A 188 5.77 22.35 -14.63
CA THR A 188 6.06 23.66 -14.05
C THR A 188 7.48 24.00 -14.43
N ASP A 189 7.60 24.74 -15.53
CA ASP A 189 8.74 25.57 -15.86
C ASP A 189 9.06 26.46 -14.66
N TRP A 190 10.20 26.20 -14.03
CA TRP A 190 10.81 27.12 -13.07
C TRP A 190 11.81 27.98 -13.81
N GLU A 191 11.32 29.03 -14.48
CA GLU A 191 12.15 30.17 -14.86
C GLU A 191 12.12 31.21 -13.74
N ASP A 192 13.37 31.53 -13.29
CA ASP A 192 13.85 32.66 -12.45
C ASP A 192 13.44 32.70 -10.98
#